data_5f0bb13705c9f1e01631d01c6739bebd
#
_entry.id   5f0bb13705c9f1e01631d01c6739bebd
#
_cell.length_a   1.000
_cell.length_b   1.000
_cell.length_c   1.000
_cell.angle_alpha   90.00
_cell.angle_beta   90.00
_cell.angle_gamma   90.00
#
_symmetry.space_group_name_H-M   'P 1'
#
loop_
_entity.id
_entity.type
_entity.pdbx_description
1 polymer ?
#
loop_
_entity_poly.entity_id
_entity_poly.type
_entity_poly.pdbx_seq_one_letter_code
_entity_poly.pdbx_strand_id
1 'polypeptide(L)'
;MKLFLSKLLLYFLLTFIFLLVLDFFVFPQNTNVMSVKNDLLKNENTEILVLGNSHTFFGLNPVFFTKQTINVANKSRKIETDYFILKNNLEAMQKIKIVIVPISHYTLFTEKISQKEKRLYYNFYDLKEYDQGVFYNSLLFHEPFKELVDDAIFKTTSITNL
;
A
#
# COMPACT_ATOMS: atom_id res chain seq x y z
N MET A 1 36.12 13.71 26.22
CA MET A 1 35.10 12.66 26.09
C MET A 1 33.68 13.23 25.97
N LYS A 2 33.20 14.09 26.87
CA LYS A 2 31.84 14.67 26.81
C LYS A 2 31.55 15.46 25.49
N LEU A 3 32.48 16.28 25.03
CA LEU A 3 32.36 17.04 23.77
C LEU A 3 32.30 16.16 22.52
N PHE A 4 32.99 15.03 22.52
CA PHE A 4 32.94 14.07 21.43
C PHE A 4 31.58 13.36 21.39
N LEU A 5 31.07 12.95 22.56
CA LEU A 5 29.79 12.27 22.67
C LEU A 5 28.63 13.19 22.25
N SER A 6 28.67 14.47 22.64
CA SER A 6 27.63 15.44 22.24
C SER A 6 27.62 15.71 20.72
N LYS A 7 28.80 15.79 20.09
CA LYS A 7 28.87 15.91 18.62
C LYS A 7 28.37 14.67 17.91
N LEU A 8 28.71 13.48 18.39
CA LEU A 8 28.23 12.21 17.84
C LEU A 8 26.70 12.12 17.93
N LEU A 9 26.13 12.47 19.09
CA LEU A 9 24.68 12.48 19.29
C LEU A 9 23.99 13.48 18.34
N LEU A 10 24.58 14.66 18.13
CA LEU A 10 24.05 15.66 17.21
C LEU A 10 24.03 15.15 15.77
N TYR A 11 25.08 14.50 15.31
CA TYR A 11 25.11 13.90 13.95
C TYR A 11 24.06 12.80 13.81
N PHE A 12 23.91 11.93 14.79
CA PHE A 12 22.84 10.91 14.79
C PHE A 12 21.45 11.54 14.72
N LEU A 13 21.19 12.58 15.50
CA LEU A 13 19.91 13.28 15.50
C LEU A 13 19.62 13.93 14.14
N LEU A 14 20.60 14.60 13.55
CA LEU A 14 20.44 15.23 12.24
C LEU A 14 20.20 14.20 11.13
N THR A 15 20.93 13.07 11.15
CA THR A 15 20.71 11.97 10.20
C THR A 15 19.33 11.37 10.36
N PHE A 16 18.87 11.18 11.59
CA PHE A 16 17.55 10.63 11.88
C PHE A 16 16.42 11.58 11.39
N ILE A 17 16.54 12.87 11.66
CA ILE A 17 15.59 13.89 11.14
C ILE A 17 15.60 13.88 9.60
N PHE A 18 16.77 13.82 8.98
CA PHE A 18 16.89 13.76 7.52
C PHE A 18 16.18 12.53 6.94
N LEU A 19 16.33 11.35 7.55
CA LEU A 19 15.64 10.13 7.14
C LEU A 19 14.12 10.24 7.31
N LEU A 20 13.64 10.87 8.39
CA LEU A 20 12.20 11.14 8.57
C LEU A 20 11.64 12.07 7.48
N VAL A 21 12.40 13.10 7.12
CA VAL A 21 12.01 14.00 6.04
C VAL A 21 11.97 13.27 4.70
N LEU A 22 12.96 12.42 4.41
CA LEU A 22 12.96 11.59 3.21
C LEU A 22 11.76 10.65 3.16
N ASP A 23 11.44 9.97 4.26
CA ASP A 23 10.30 9.07 4.34
C ASP A 23 8.99 9.81 4.05
N PHE A 24 8.84 10.99 4.61
CA PHE A 24 7.61 11.79 4.46
C PHE A 24 7.44 12.40 3.06
N PHE A 25 8.54 12.92 2.47
CA PHE A 25 8.45 13.68 1.21
C PHE A 25 8.77 12.87 -0.05
N VAL A 26 9.65 11.87 0.03
CA VAL A 26 10.17 11.20 -1.18
C VAL A 26 9.43 9.91 -1.47
N PHE A 27 9.17 9.08 -0.47
CA PHE A 27 8.62 7.75 -0.70
C PHE A 27 7.14 7.70 -1.09
N PRO A 28 6.24 8.57 -0.59
CA PRO A 28 4.83 8.55 -1.01
C PRO A 28 4.60 8.94 -2.47
N GLN A 29 5.58 9.63 -3.08
CA GLN A 29 5.44 10.15 -4.45
C GLN A 29 5.96 9.20 -5.53
N ASN A 30 6.63 8.11 -5.14
CA ASN A 30 7.15 7.17 -6.13
C ASN A 30 6.02 6.33 -6.72
N THR A 31 5.97 6.34 -8.04
CA THR A 31 5.11 5.68 -9.02
C THR A 31 4.76 4.21 -8.69
N ASN A 32 4.10 4.00 -7.58
CA ASN A 32 3.53 2.70 -7.26
C ASN A 32 2.21 2.57 -8.05
N VAL A 33 1.98 1.40 -8.60
CA VAL A 33 0.72 1.04 -9.26
C VAL A 33 -0.50 1.37 -8.38
N MET A 34 -0.36 1.33 -7.06
CA MET A 34 -1.42 1.70 -6.13
C MET A 34 -1.74 3.20 -6.14
N SER A 35 -0.73 4.09 -6.17
CA SER A 35 -0.98 5.55 -6.23
C SER A 35 -1.65 5.94 -7.53
N VAL A 36 -1.19 5.40 -8.66
CA VAL A 36 -1.83 5.61 -9.96
C VAL A 36 -3.30 5.16 -9.94
N LYS A 37 -3.59 4.01 -9.33
CA LYS A 37 -4.96 3.52 -9.20
C LYS A 37 -5.83 4.39 -8.29
N ASN A 38 -5.28 4.95 -7.23
CA ASN A 38 -5.99 5.88 -6.39
C ASN A 38 -6.32 7.19 -7.15
N ASP A 39 -5.40 7.67 -7.97
CA ASP A 39 -5.64 8.84 -8.81
C ASP A 39 -6.71 8.58 -9.88
N LEU A 40 -6.75 7.35 -10.43
CA LEU A 40 -7.81 6.93 -11.34
C LEU A 40 -9.21 6.93 -10.69
N LEU A 41 -9.31 6.62 -9.39
CA LEU A 41 -10.58 6.69 -8.66
C LEU A 41 -11.19 8.10 -8.63
N LYS A 42 -10.35 9.12 -8.72
CA LYS A 42 -10.77 10.54 -8.73
C LYS A 42 -11.19 11.02 -10.13
N ASN A 43 -11.15 10.14 -11.13
CA ASN A 43 -11.56 10.50 -12.50
C ASN A 43 -13.08 10.64 -12.59
N GLU A 44 -13.55 11.86 -12.74
CA GLU A 44 -14.97 12.20 -12.78
C GLU A 44 -15.76 11.57 -13.94
N ASN A 45 -15.11 11.05 -14.97
CA ASN A 45 -15.77 10.47 -16.13
C ASN A 45 -16.01 8.95 -16.02
N THR A 46 -15.56 8.32 -14.96
CA THR A 46 -15.69 6.87 -14.77
C THR A 46 -17.14 6.49 -14.49
N GLU A 47 -17.67 5.54 -15.29
CA GLU A 47 -18.99 4.98 -15.10
C GLU A 47 -18.97 3.57 -14.49
N ILE A 48 -17.89 2.81 -14.70
CA ILE A 48 -17.75 1.45 -14.19
C ILE A 48 -16.47 1.36 -13.36
N LEU A 49 -16.62 0.92 -12.12
CA LEU A 49 -15.52 0.63 -11.20
C LEU A 49 -15.36 -0.88 -11.04
N VAL A 50 -14.15 -1.38 -11.28
CA VAL A 50 -13.79 -2.78 -11.06
C VAL A 50 -12.87 -2.87 -9.85
N LEU A 51 -13.33 -3.55 -8.82
CA LEU A 51 -12.60 -3.86 -7.59
C LEU A 51 -12.16 -5.32 -7.58
N GLY A 52 -11.48 -5.75 -6.52
CA GLY A 52 -11.21 -7.15 -6.25
C GLY A 52 -9.74 -7.56 -6.27
N ASN A 53 -9.53 -8.85 -6.38
CA ASN A 53 -8.23 -9.52 -6.23
C ASN A 53 -7.50 -9.77 -7.57
N SER A 54 -6.52 -10.68 -7.56
CA SER A 54 -5.70 -11.01 -8.73
C SER A 54 -6.51 -11.55 -9.91
N HIS A 55 -7.61 -12.26 -9.69
CA HIS A 55 -8.45 -12.76 -10.77
C HIS A 55 -9.05 -11.61 -11.58
N THR A 56 -9.53 -10.59 -10.89
CA THR A 56 -10.07 -9.39 -11.54
C THR A 56 -8.97 -8.51 -12.13
N PHE A 57 -7.85 -8.41 -11.42
CA PHE A 57 -6.69 -7.64 -11.87
C PHE A 57 -6.18 -8.10 -13.24
N PHE A 58 -6.07 -9.41 -13.45
CA PHE A 58 -5.59 -9.98 -14.70
C PHE A 58 -6.71 -10.33 -15.69
N GLY A 59 -7.91 -10.63 -15.20
CA GLY A 59 -9.00 -11.17 -16.01
C GLY A 59 -9.91 -10.11 -16.63
N LEU A 60 -10.00 -8.90 -16.06
CA LEU A 60 -10.87 -7.85 -16.58
C LEU A 60 -10.06 -6.67 -17.10
N ASN A 61 -9.98 -6.55 -18.44
CA ASN A 61 -9.34 -5.44 -19.09
C ASN A 61 -10.38 -4.33 -19.40
N PRO A 62 -10.21 -3.10 -18.85
CA PRO A 62 -11.11 -1.97 -19.08
C PRO A 62 -11.37 -1.64 -20.56
N VAL A 63 -10.43 -1.92 -21.45
CA VAL A 63 -10.53 -1.63 -22.89
C VAL A 63 -11.70 -2.36 -23.57
N PHE A 64 -12.16 -3.49 -23.03
CA PHE A 64 -13.26 -4.26 -23.60
C PHE A 64 -14.66 -3.79 -23.15
N PHE A 65 -14.72 -2.78 -22.30
CA PHE A 65 -15.99 -2.21 -21.87
C PHE A 65 -16.40 -1.05 -22.80
N THR A 66 -17.69 -0.95 -23.08
CA THR A 66 -18.25 0.13 -23.92
C THR A 66 -18.34 1.48 -23.19
N LYS A 67 -18.22 1.47 -21.86
CA LYS A 67 -18.27 2.65 -21.00
C LYS A 67 -16.92 2.89 -20.34
N GLN A 68 -16.67 4.13 -19.93
CA GLN A 68 -15.45 4.49 -19.23
C GLN A 68 -15.32 3.66 -17.95
N THR A 69 -14.36 2.75 -17.96
CA THR A 69 -14.13 1.75 -16.92
C THR A 69 -12.74 1.90 -16.33
N ILE A 70 -12.64 1.81 -15.03
CA ILE A 70 -11.35 1.70 -14.33
C ILE A 70 -11.27 0.37 -13.58
N ASN A 71 -10.12 -0.28 -13.68
CA ASN A 71 -9.81 -1.49 -12.90
C ASN A 71 -8.78 -1.15 -11.83
N VAL A 72 -9.23 -1.00 -10.60
CA VAL A 72 -8.38 -0.76 -9.42
C VAL A 72 -8.13 -2.03 -8.61
N ALA A 73 -8.55 -3.20 -9.09
CA ALA A 73 -8.24 -4.48 -8.46
C ALA A 73 -6.73 -4.64 -8.23
N ASN A 74 -6.34 -5.41 -7.21
CA ASN A 74 -4.95 -5.65 -6.88
C ASN A 74 -4.73 -7.08 -6.39
N LYS A 75 -3.48 -7.57 -6.52
CA LYS A 75 -3.12 -8.93 -6.04
C LYS A 75 -3.40 -9.05 -4.54
N SER A 76 -3.89 -10.21 -4.13
CA SER A 76 -4.18 -10.56 -2.72
C SER A 76 -5.16 -9.63 -1.99
N ARG A 77 -5.81 -8.69 -2.69
CA ARG A 77 -6.75 -7.77 -2.07
C ARG A 77 -7.94 -8.49 -1.46
N LYS A 78 -8.32 -8.04 -0.26
CA LYS A 78 -9.46 -8.55 0.51
C LYS A 78 -10.70 -7.70 0.25
N ILE A 79 -11.87 -8.30 0.42
CA ILE A 79 -13.14 -7.61 0.25
C ILE A 79 -13.33 -6.45 1.24
N GLU A 80 -12.76 -6.57 2.44
CA GLU A 80 -12.72 -5.50 3.44
C GLU A 80 -12.02 -4.24 2.89
N THR A 81 -10.89 -4.42 2.21
CA THR A 81 -10.16 -3.31 1.59
C THR A 81 -10.95 -2.68 0.45
N ASP A 82 -11.62 -3.50 -0.38
CA ASP A 82 -12.50 -3.00 -1.44
C ASP A 82 -13.65 -2.16 -0.87
N TYR A 83 -14.22 -2.60 0.26
CA TYR A 83 -15.24 -1.84 0.99
C TYR A 83 -14.70 -0.48 1.47
N PHE A 84 -13.52 -0.42 2.08
CA PHE A 84 -12.95 0.84 2.54
C PHE A 84 -12.58 1.77 1.39
N ILE A 85 -12.03 1.25 0.28
CA ILE A 85 -11.76 2.03 -0.92
C ILE A 85 -13.06 2.65 -1.45
N LEU A 86 -14.12 1.86 -1.57
CA LEU A 86 -15.40 2.35 -2.03
C LEU A 86 -15.96 3.41 -1.08
N LYS A 87 -16.02 3.11 0.21
CA LYS A 87 -16.55 4.00 1.24
C LYS A 87 -15.86 5.37 1.27
N ASN A 88 -14.52 5.37 1.22
CA ASN A 88 -13.74 6.61 1.37
C ASN A 88 -13.69 7.46 0.09
N ASN A 89 -14.11 6.90 -1.05
CA ASN A 89 -14.11 7.60 -2.33
C ASN A 89 -15.53 7.84 -2.90
N LEU A 90 -16.58 7.53 -2.16
CA LEU A 90 -17.99 7.67 -2.64
C LEU A 90 -18.30 9.08 -3.15
N GLU A 91 -17.79 10.11 -2.48
CA GLU A 91 -18.03 11.50 -2.88
C GLU A 91 -17.36 11.86 -4.21
N ALA A 92 -16.18 11.28 -4.48
CA ALA A 92 -15.46 11.48 -5.74
C ALA A 92 -16.05 10.64 -6.90
N MET A 93 -16.86 9.62 -6.57
CA MET A 93 -17.36 8.62 -7.52
C MET A 93 -18.80 8.89 -8.01
N GLN A 94 -19.24 10.14 -8.08
CA GLN A 94 -20.65 10.50 -8.37
C GLN A 94 -21.17 9.99 -9.71
N LYS A 95 -20.31 9.75 -10.70
CA LYS A 95 -20.71 9.24 -12.02
C LYS A 95 -20.67 7.72 -12.16
N ILE A 96 -20.15 7.02 -11.16
CA ILE A 96 -20.11 5.55 -11.17
C ILE A 96 -21.54 5.01 -11.07
N LYS A 97 -21.89 4.18 -12.04
CA LYS A 97 -23.20 3.52 -12.13
C LYS A 97 -23.12 2.04 -11.81
N ILE A 98 -21.96 1.45 -12.03
CA ILE A 98 -21.74 0.00 -11.87
C ILE A 98 -20.45 -0.21 -11.10
N VAL A 99 -20.53 -1.02 -10.05
CA VAL A 99 -19.36 -1.50 -9.30
C VAL A 99 -19.30 -3.02 -9.46
N ILE A 100 -18.20 -3.52 -9.98
CA ILE A 100 -17.94 -4.95 -10.15
C ILE A 100 -17.04 -5.40 -9.01
N VAL A 101 -17.56 -6.26 -8.14
CA VAL A 101 -16.84 -6.86 -7.01
C VAL A 101 -16.89 -8.37 -7.17
N PRO A 102 -15.76 -9.04 -7.48
CA PRO A 102 -15.74 -10.48 -7.59
C PRO A 102 -15.81 -11.11 -6.20
N ILE A 103 -16.71 -12.07 -6.06
CA ILE A 103 -16.86 -12.86 -4.84
C ILE A 103 -16.36 -14.28 -5.12
N SER A 104 -15.40 -14.71 -4.33
CA SER A 104 -14.88 -16.08 -4.37
C SER A 104 -14.73 -16.62 -2.96
N HIS A 105 -14.55 -17.94 -2.84
CA HIS A 105 -14.24 -18.55 -1.54
C HIS A 105 -13.02 -17.88 -0.88
N TYR A 106 -12.00 -17.57 -1.66
CA TYR A 106 -10.80 -16.90 -1.17
C TYR A 106 -11.11 -15.50 -0.60
N THR A 107 -11.97 -14.72 -1.23
CA THR A 107 -12.29 -13.36 -0.76
C THR A 107 -13.13 -13.34 0.52
N LEU A 108 -13.91 -14.40 0.76
CA LEU A 108 -14.81 -14.48 1.91
C LEU A 108 -14.18 -15.12 3.14
N PHE A 109 -13.27 -16.10 2.97
CA PHE A 109 -12.81 -16.96 4.05
C PHE A 109 -11.29 -16.91 4.29
N THR A 110 -10.57 -16.00 3.66
CA THR A 110 -9.13 -15.86 3.87
C THR A 110 -8.80 -15.09 5.14
N GLU A 111 -7.59 -15.34 5.62
CA GLU A 111 -7.00 -14.70 6.79
C GLU A 111 -7.02 -13.16 6.74
N LYS A 112 -6.80 -12.55 7.90
CA LYS A 112 -6.72 -11.09 8.05
C LYS A 112 -5.66 -10.51 7.11
N ILE A 113 -5.89 -9.27 6.70
CA ILE A 113 -4.92 -8.50 5.91
C ILE A 113 -3.59 -8.36 6.66
N SER A 114 -2.48 -8.53 5.96
CA SER A 114 -1.15 -8.41 6.55
C SER A 114 -0.80 -6.98 6.95
N GLN A 115 0.12 -6.81 7.90
CA GLN A 115 0.59 -5.48 8.32
C GLN A 115 1.22 -4.70 7.14
N LYS A 116 1.95 -5.39 6.28
CA LYS A 116 2.53 -4.82 5.06
C LYS A 116 1.46 -4.26 4.13
N GLU A 117 0.42 -5.03 3.87
CA GLU A 117 -0.69 -4.60 3.02
C GLU A 117 -1.44 -3.42 3.61
N LYS A 118 -1.72 -3.42 4.94
CA LYS A 118 -2.35 -2.30 5.63
C LYS A 118 -1.57 -1.00 5.41
N ARG A 119 -0.24 -1.04 5.57
CA ARG A 119 0.64 0.09 5.36
C ARG A 119 0.58 0.62 3.92
N LEU A 120 0.61 -0.28 2.92
CA LEU A 120 0.48 0.12 1.52
C LEU A 120 -0.86 0.81 1.26
N TYR A 121 -1.96 0.28 1.77
CA TYR A 121 -3.26 0.89 1.60
C TYR A 121 -3.42 2.19 2.38
N TYR A 122 -2.84 2.31 3.56
CA TYR A 122 -2.80 3.56 4.30
C TYR A 122 -2.07 4.66 3.51
N ASN A 123 -0.86 4.36 2.99
CA ASN A 123 -0.04 5.37 2.32
C ASN A 123 -0.53 5.71 0.90
N PHE A 124 -1.03 4.74 0.15
CA PHE A 124 -1.36 4.95 -1.27
C PHE A 124 -2.85 5.15 -1.56
N TYR A 125 -3.73 4.75 -0.67
CA TYR A 125 -5.18 4.95 -0.79
C TYR A 125 -5.77 5.83 0.31
N ASP A 126 -4.93 6.34 1.21
CA ASP A 126 -5.34 7.15 2.37
C ASP A 126 -6.40 6.47 3.25
N LEU A 127 -6.33 5.14 3.36
CA LEU A 127 -7.25 4.36 4.18
C LEU A 127 -6.91 4.50 5.66
N LYS A 128 -7.51 5.46 6.35
CA LYS A 128 -7.29 5.74 7.78
C LYS A 128 -7.64 4.56 8.69
N GLU A 129 -8.51 3.68 8.25
CA GLU A 129 -8.85 2.42 8.94
C GLU A 129 -7.63 1.50 9.13
N TYR A 130 -6.58 1.70 8.33
CA TYR A 130 -5.34 0.93 8.41
C TYR A 130 -4.18 1.67 9.07
N ASP A 131 -4.47 2.79 9.76
CA ASP A 131 -3.44 3.50 10.54
C ASP A 131 -2.89 2.61 11.65
N GLN A 132 -1.57 2.45 11.66
CA GLN A 132 -0.83 1.65 12.63
C GLN A 132 0.15 2.50 13.46
N GLY A 133 0.08 3.84 13.31
CA GLY A 133 1.00 4.79 13.90
C GLY A 133 2.25 5.03 13.05
N VAL A 134 2.92 6.14 13.34
CA VAL A 134 3.98 6.72 12.49
C VAL A 134 5.07 5.72 12.10
N PHE A 135 5.57 4.93 13.06
CA PHE A 135 6.64 3.98 12.78
C PHE A 135 6.21 2.85 11.85
N TYR A 136 5.04 2.25 12.09
CA TYR A 136 4.54 1.14 11.27
C TYR A 136 4.01 1.57 9.91
N ASN A 137 3.61 2.83 9.76
CA ASN A 137 3.18 3.38 8.49
C ASN A 137 4.35 3.84 7.62
N SER A 138 5.56 3.98 8.19
CA SER A 138 6.76 4.37 7.47
C SER A 138 7.16 3.33 6.43
N LEU A 139 7.37 3.78 5.19
CA LEU A 139 7.85 2.93 4.11
C LEU A 139 9.37 2.75 4.16
N LEU A 140 10.09 3.76 4.67
CA LEU A 140 11.55 3.73 4.75
C LEU A 140 12.05 2.84 5.89
N PHE A 141 11.51 3.03 7.08
CA PHE A 141 12.07 2.37 8.27
C PHE A 141 11.64 0.92 8.43
N HIS A 142 10.42 0.60 8.02
CA HIS A 142 9.91 -0.74 8.26
C HIS A 142 10.28 -1.74 7.16
N GLU A 143 10.10 -1.41 5.89
CA GLU A 143 10.32 -2.39 4.81
C GLU A 143 11.81 -2.69 4.59
N PRO A 144 12.70 -1.69 4.41
CA PRO A 144 14.12 -1.98 4.21
C PRO A 144 14.77 -2.67 5.40
N PHE A 145 14.38 -2.29 6.62
CA PHE A 145 14.94 -2.90 7.82
C PHE A 145 14.50 -4.35 7.99
N LYS A 146 13.25 -4.66 7.69
CA LYS A 146 12.74 -6.03 7.72
C LYS A 146 13.39 -6.90 6.66
N GLU A 147 13.50 -6.42 5.42
CA GLU A 147 14.17 -7.16 4.35
C GLU A 147 15.64 -7.44 4.69
N LEU A 148 16.36 -6.47 5.26
CA LEU A 148 17.73 -6.66 5.74
C LEU A 148 17.83 -7.72 6.84
N VAL A 149 16.89 -7.74 7.78
CA VAL A 149 16.87 -8.71 8.87
C VAL A 149 16.50 -10.10 8.34
N ASP A 150 15.48 -10.20 7.49
CA ASP A 150 15.07 -11.46 6.88
C ASP A 150 16.22 -12.06 6.03
N ASP A 151 16.89 -11.25 5.19
CA ASP A 151 18.04 -11.67 4.40
C ASP A 151 19.22 -12.12 5.28
N ALA A 152 19.49 -11.43 6.39
CA ALA A 152 20.52 -11.83 7.33
C ALA A 152 20.20 -13.17 8.00
N ILE A 153 18.95 -13.40 8.39
CA ILE A 153 18.51 -14.65 9.01
C ILE A 153 18.57 -15.81 8.00
N PHE A 154 18.07 -15.62 6.77
CA PHE A 154 18.11 -16.66 5.74
C PHE A 154 19.52 -17.03 5.34
N LYS A 155 20.44 -16.08 5.21
CA LYS A 155 21.86 -16.35 4.94
C LYS A 155 22.53 -17.11 6.09
N THR A 156 22.18 -16.79 7.33
CA THR A 156 22.73 -17.48 8.51
C THR A 156 22.25 -18.91 8.61
N THR A 157 20.96 -19.17 8.33
CA THR A 157 20.39 -20.53 8.37
C THR A 157 20.86 -21.42 7.20
N SER A 158 21.21 -20.85 6.05
CA SER A 158 21.79 -21.62 4.93
C SER A 158 23.24 -22.06 5.16
N ILE A 159 23.98 -21.36 6.02
CA ILE A 159 25.38 -21.70 6.37
C ILE A 159 25.43 -22.78 7.46
N THR A 160 24.41 -22.90 8.30
CA THR A 160 24.35 -23.91 9.38
C THR A 160 23.89 -25.29 8.91
N ASN A 161 23.47 -25.44 7.66
CA ASN A 161 22.99 -26.69 7.06
C ASN A 161 23.99 -27.29 6.04
N LEU A 162 25.24 -26.86 6.02
CA LEU A 162 26.40 -27.44 5.32
C LEU A 162 27.35 -28.10 6.31
#